data_166524ee20cfc912564c7e6a3dc81121
#
_entry.id   166524ee20cfc912564c7e6a3dc81121
#
_cell.length_a   1.000
_cell.length_b   1.000
_cell.length_c   1.000
_cell.angle_alpha   90.00
_cell.angle_beta   90.00
_cell.angle_gamma   90.00
#
_symmetry.space_group_name_H-M   'P 1'
#
loop_
_entity.id
_entity.type
_entity.pdbx_description
1 polymer ?
#
loop_
_entity_poly.entity_id
_entity_poly.type
_entity_poly.pdbx_seq_one_letter_code
_entity_poly.pdbx_strand_id
1 'polypeptide(L)'
;IIGRLVGSEMCIRDSVKDATVVITNPTHFAVAIKYDPSADAAPIILAMGKDIMAKRVIEQAELHSKSIIRSPILARALYFTGNIGQAISEQLYSAVASILAYVYQLERGIDATLQEPEIPDEFIFDENGRAI
;
A
#
# COMPACT_ATOMS: atom_id res chain seq x y z
N ILE A 1 4.56 20.91 10.15
CA ILE A 1 5.76 20.63 10.90
C ILE A 1 6.08 19.16 10.93
N ILE A 2 5.17 18.42 11.47
CA ILE A 2 5.34 16.97 11.50
C ILE A 2 5.40 16.42 10.08
N GLY A 3 4.63 17.01 9.19
CA GLY A 3 4.59 16.57 7.81
C GLY A 3 5.93 16.58 7.11
N ARG A 4 6.86 17.38 7.56
CA ARG A 4 8.17 17.42 6.93
C ARG A 4 9.03 16.22 7.27
N LEU A 5 8.57 15.39 8.19
CA LEU A 5 9.24 14.13 8.50
C LEU A 5 8.74 12.99 7.63
N VAL A 6 7.94 13.29 6.63
CA VAL A 6 7.46 12.32 5.66
C VAL A 6 8.65 11.57 5.08
N GLY A 7 8.59 10.24 5.12
CA GLY A 7 9.68 9.40 4.70
C GLY A 7 10.69 9.09 5.79
N SER A 8 10.67 9.80 6.91
CA SER A 8 11.53 9.49 8.03
C SER A 8 11.01 8.28 8.79
N GLU A 9 11.89 7.64 9.54
CA GLU A 9 11.54 6.48 10.34
C GLU A 9 10.41 6.77 11.32
N MET A 10 10.45 7.92 11.96
CA MET A 10 9.42 8.31 12.91
C MET A 10 8.06 8.47 12.23
N CYS A 11 8.04 9.11 11.07
CA CYS A 11 6.80 9.31 10.33
C CYS A 11 6.22 7.98 9.86
N ILE A 12 7.06 7.06 9.40
CA ILE A 12 6.63 5.75 8.98
C ILE A 12 5.98 5.00 10.13
N ARG A 13 6.58 5.04 11.32
CA ARG A 13 6.03 4.38 12.49
C ARG A 13 4.62 4.87 12.80
N ASP A 14 4.44 6.19 12.84
CA ASP A 14 3.15 6.78 13.19
C ASP A 14 2.10 6.54 12.12
N SER A 15 2.51 6.53 10.85
CA SER A 15 1.57 6.36 9.74
C SER A 15 1.13 4.92 9.59
N VAL A 16 2.05 3.98 9.69
CA VAL A 16 1.74 2.56 9.44
C VAL A 16 0.77 2.01 10.48
N LYS A 17 0.82 2.48 11.70
CA LYS A 17 -0.09 1.97 12.73
C LYS A 17 -1.56 2.24 12.41
N ASP A 18 -1.85 3.22 11.55
CA ASP A 18 -3.22 3.55 11.14
C ASP A 18 -3.59 2.91 9.81
N ALA A 19 -2.68 2.18 9.19
CA ALA A 19 -2.92 1.57 7.89
C ALA A 19 -3.93 0.42 7.97
N THR A 20 -4.68 0.25 6.89
CA THR A 20 -5.57 -0.90 6.74
C THR A 20 -4.81 -2.10 6.18
N VAL A 21 -3.90 -1.84 5.23
CA VAL A 21 -3.13 -2.88 4.57
C VAL A 21 -1.82 -2.29 4.08
N VAL A 22 -0.81 -3.15 3.96
CA VAL A 22 0.47 -2.79 3.33
C VAL A 22 0.64 -3.69 2.11
N ILE A 23 0.83 -3.07 0.95
CA ILE A 23 1.00 -3.78 -0.32
C ILE A 23 2.48 -3.72 -0.68
N THR A 24 3.06 -4.88 -1.00
CA THR A 24 4.50 -4.98 -1.18
C THR A 24 4.92 -5.61 -2.50
N ASN A 25 6.06 -5.15 -2.98
CA ASN A 25 6.93 -5.90 -3.87
C ASN A 25 8.13 -6.23 -2.99
N PRO A 26 8.19 -7.44 -2.42
CA PRO A 26 9.08 -7.72 -1.31
C PRO A 26 10.52 -7.29 -1.57
N THR A 27 11.08 -6.64 -0.55
CA THR A 27 12.38 -6.03 -0.43
C THR A 27 12.60 -4.79 -1.29
N HIS A 28 11.75 -4.51 -2.26
CA HIS A 28 11.93 -3.34 -3.14
C HIS A 28 10.95 -2.21 -2.85
N PHE A 29 9.67 -2.51 -2.67
CA PHE A 29 8.64 -1.48 -2.48
C PHE A 29 7.64 -1.90 -1.43
N ALA A 30 7.16 -0.93 -0.66
CA ALA A 30 6.05 -1.13 0.26
C ALA A 30 5.22 0.14 0.32
N VAL A 31 3.89 -0.03 0.28
CA VAL A 31 2.96 1.09 0.33
C VAL A 31 1.90 0.77 1.38
N ALA A 32 1.79 1.63 2.39
CA ALA A 32 0.79 1.49 3.44
C ALA A 32 -0.44 2.31 3.07
N ILE A 33 -1.59 1.66 3.06
CA ILE A 33 -2.84 2.26 2.60
C ILE A 33 -3.89 2.21 3.69
N LYS A 34 -4.61 3.31 3.84
CA LYS A 34 -5.74 3.40 4.75
C LYS A 34 -7.02 3.59 3.95
N TYR A 35 -8.05 2.83 4.29
CA TYR A 35 -9.38 3.04 3.76
C TYR A 35 -10.42 2.74 4.80
N ASP A 36 -11.21 3.74 5.13
CA ASP A 36 -12.36 3.62 6.02
C ASP A 36 -13.60 4.02 5.22
N PRO A 37 -14.46 3.06 4.85
CA PRO A 37 -15.64 3.36 4.03
C PRO A 37 -16.56 4.40 4.64
N SER A 38 -16.54 4.56 5.96
CA SER A 38 -17.41 5.53 6.64
C SER A 38 -16.83 6.94 6.65
N ALA A 39 -15.53 7.11 6.42
CA ALA A 39 -14.84 8.39 6.53
C ALA A 39 -14.12 8.82 5.28
N ASP A 40 -13.61 7.87 4.50
CA ASP A 40 -12.75 8.15 3.35
C ASP A 40 -13.51 7.95 2.04
N ALA A 41 -13.38 8.90 1.13
CA ALA A 41 -13.96 8.77 -0.21
C ALA A 41 -13.15 7.81 -1.07
N ALA A 42 -11.87 7.62 -0.78
CA ALA A 42 -10.97 6.78 -1.55
C ALA A 42 -9.84 6.30 -0.66
N PRO A 43 -9.16 5.21 -1.05
CA PRO A 43 -7.95 4.79 -0.31
C PRO A 43 -6.89 5.87 -0.35
N ILE A 44 -6.21 6.06 0.79
CA ILE A 44 -5.19 7.09 0.97
C ILE A 44 -3.86 6.43 1.30
N ILE A 45 -2.78 6.93 0.70
CA ILE A 45 -1.44 6.44 1.00
C ILE A 45 -0.95 7.11 2.28
N LEU A 46 -0.65 6.32 3.28
CA LEU A 46 -0.13 6.84 4.55
C LEU A 46 1.40 6.85 4.58
N ALA A 47 2.01 5.85 3.98
CA ALA A 47 3.46 5.73 3.93
C ALA A 47 3.84 4.91 2.72
N MET A 48 5.02 5.12 2.21
CA MET A 48 5.56 4.29 1.15
C MET A 48 7.08 4.40 1.17
N GLY A 49 7.73 3.38 0.64
CA GLY A 49 9.18 3.38 0.63
C GLY A 49 9.74 2.41 -0.40
N LYS A 50 11.01 2.62 -0.70
CA LYS A 50 11.78 1.79 -1.62
C LYS A 50 13.02 1.29 -0.88
N ASP A 51 13.39 0.04 -1.12
CA ASP A 51 14.58 -0.59 -0.55
C ASP A 51 14.60 -0.52 0.98
N ILE A 52 15.51 0.21 1.58
CA ILE A 52 15.61 0.30 3.04
C ILE A 52 14.32 0.84 3.65
N MET A 53 13.72 1.84 3.03
CA MET A 53 12.46 2.41 3.53
C MET A 53 11.31 1.42 3.39
N ALA A 54 11.31 0.59 2.34
CA ALA A 54 10.32 -0.47 2.21
C ALA A 54 10.41 -1.44 3.38
N LYS A 55 11.64 -1.83 3.75
CA LYS A 55 11.84 -2.70 4.91
C LYS A 55 11.29 -2.08 6.19
N ARG A 56 11.49 -0.79 6.38
CA ARG A 56 10.97 -0.11 7.57
C ARG A 56 9.46 -0.09 7.62
N VAL A 57 8.81 0.12 6.47
CA VAL A 57 7.36 0.04 6.39
C VAL A 57 6.87 -1.35 6.76
N ILE A 58 7.52 -2.38 6.22
CA ILE A 58 7.15 -3.77 6.49
C ILE A 58 7.36 -4.11 7.97
N GLU A 59 8.49 -3.70 8.55
CA GLU A 59 8.77 -3.93 9.97
C GLU A 59 7.70 -3.30 10.87
N GLN A 60 7.31 -2.08 10.57
CA GLN A 60 6.26 -1.43 11.34
C GLN A 60 4.90 -2.09 11.16
N ALA A 61 4.61 -2.57 9.95
CA ALA A 61 3.38 -3.31 9.71
C ALA A 61 3.34 -4.60 10.52
N GLU A 62 4.44 -5.31 10.59
CA GLU A 62 4.54 -6.53 11.39
C GLU A 62 4.39 -6.21 12.88
N LEU A 63 5.05 -5.15 13.33
CA LEU A 63 4.99 -4.74 14.73
C LEU A 63 3.56 -4.39 15.17
N HIS A 64 2.78 -3.79 14.29
CA HIS A 64 1.39 -3.40 14.59
C HIS A 64 0.37 -4.42 14.09
N SER A 65 0.80 -5.60 13.70
CA SER A 65 -0.07 -6.69 13.25
C SER A 65 -0.96 -6.30 12.07
N LYS A 66 -0.41 -5.53 11.14
CA LYS A 66 -1.13 -5.13 9.94
C LYS A 66 -1.04 -6.22 8.89
N SER A 67 -2.05 -6.31 8.03
CA SER A 67 -2.04 -7.25 6.92
C SER A 67 -1.03 -6.79 5.87
N ILE A 68 -0.18 -7.70 5.43
CA ILE A 68 0.81 -7.44 4.40
C ILE A 68 0.51 -8.33 3.21
N ILE A 69 0.25 -7.72 2.06
CA ILE A 69 -0.15 -8.43 0.86
C ILE A 69 0.90 -8.23 -0.22
N ARG A 70 1.38 -9.33 -0.76
CA ARG A 70 2.34 -9.28 -1.86
C ARG A 70 1.60 -9.08 -3.18
N SER A 71 1.83 -7.97 -3.83
CA SER A 71 1.31 -7.67 -5.16
C SER A 71 2.31 -6.75 -5.86
N PRO A 72 3.35 -7.32 -6.48
CA PRO A 72 4.47 -6.53 -7.01
C PRO A 72 4.07 -5.46 -8.01
N ILE A 73 3.19 -5.79 -8.94
CA ILE A 73 2.79 -4.84 -9.98
C ILE A 73 2.01 -3.68 -9.35
N LEU A 74 1.08 -4.00 -8.45
CA LEU A 74 0.29 -2.96 -7.79
C LEU A 74 1.16 -2.10 -6.87
N ALA A 75 2.09 -2.71 -6.14
CA ALA A 75 2.98 -1.95 -5.26
C ALA A 75 3.79 -0.93 -6.06
N ARG A 76 4.33 -1.34 -7.20
CA ARG A 76 5.07 -0.42 -8.06
C ARG A 76 4.17 0.68 -8.62
N ALA A 77 2.97 0.32 -9.07
CA ALA A 77 2.03 1.31 -9.59
C ALA A 77 1.69 2.36 -8.54
N LEU A 78 1.40 1.92 -7.33
CA LEU A 78 1.08 2.84 -6.24
C LEU A 78 2.27 3.72 -5.87
N TYR A 79 3.46 3.13 -5.82
CA TYR A 79 4.65 3.88 -5.46
C TYR A 79 4.97 4.99 -6.47
N PHE A 80 4.90 4.66 -7.76
CA PHE A 80 5.32 5.60 -8.80
C PHE A 80 4.26 6.64 -9.18
N THR A 81 3.00 6.37 -8.88
CA THR A 81 1.91 7.30 -9.22
C THR A 81 1.29 7.98 -8.01
N GLY A 82 1.59 7.53 -6.80
CA GLY A 82 0.96 8.03 -5.60
C GLY A 82 1.80 9.01 -4.82
N ASN A 83 1.16 9.69 -3.89
CA ASN A 83 1.82 10.62 -2.98
C ASN A 83 1.33 10.38 -1.57
N ILE A 84 2.23 10.46 -0.61
CA ILE A 84 1.89 10.29 0.80
C ILE A 84 0.88 11.35 1.21
N GLY A 85 -0.16 10.92 1.89
CA GLY A 85 -1.22 11.81 2.37
C GLY A 85 -2.33 12.05 1.38
N GLN A 86 -2.24 11.50 0.18
CA GLN A 86 -3.23 11.72 -0.87
C GLN A 86 -3.88 10.41 -1.31
N ALA A 87 -5.04 10.56 -1.94
CA ALA A 87 -5.75 9.41 -2.49
C ALA A 87 -4.96 8.81 -3.65
N ILE A 88 -5.11 7.51 -3.85
CA ILE A 88 -4.49 6.82 -4.98
C ILE A 88 -5.16 7.25 -6.29
N SER A 89 -4.51 6.92 -7.42
CA SER A 89 -5.10 7.17 -8.74
C SER A 89 -6.41 6.40 -8.91
N GLU A 90 -7.39 7.01 -9.53
CA GLU A 90 -8.69 6.38 -9.77
C GLU A 90 -8.57 5.06 -10.51
N GLN A 91 -7.63 4.97 -11.44
CA GLN A 91 -7.41 3.76 -12.21
C GLN A 91 -6.96 2.57 -11.38
N LEU A 92 -6.50 2.83 -10.15
CA LEU A 92 -6.06 1.77 -9.24
C LEU A 92 -7.09 1.43 -8.16
N TYR A 93 -8.23 2.11 -8.13
CA TYR A 93 -9.27 1.88 -7.12
C TYR A 93 -9.74 0.43 -7.10
N SER A 94 -10.03 -0.11 -8.27
CA SER A 94 -10.53 -1.47 -8.37
C SER A 94 -9.53 -2.50 -7.86
N ALA A 95 -8.25 -2.31 -8.20
CA ALA A 95 -7.19 -3.21 -7.76
C ALA A 95 -7.04 -3.18 -6.24
N VAL A 96 -7.02 -1.98 -5.67
CA VAL A 96 -6.89 -1.83 -4.21
C VAL A 96 -8.14 -2.36 -3.51
N ALA A 97 -9.32 -2.13 -4.08
CA ALA A 97 -10.57 -2.64 -3.52
C ALA A 97 -10.56 -4.18 -3.44
N SER A 98 -10.02 -4.85 -4.45
CA SER A 98 -9.90 -6.31 -4.43
C SER A 98 -9.01 -6.78 -3.29
N ILE A 99 -7.89 -6.09 -3.07
CA ILE A 99 -6.98 -6.41 -1.97
C ILE A 99 -7.67 -6.19 -0.62
N LEU A 100 -8.37 -5.08 -0.47
CA LEU A 100 -9.06 -4.76 0.78
C LEU A 100 -10.17 -5.77 1.08
N ALA A 101 -10.90 -6.20 0.06
CA ALA A 101 -11.94 -7.22 0.23
C ALA A 101 -11.33 -8.54 0.69
N TYR A 102 -10.19 -8.92 0.12
CA TYR A 102 -9.50 -10.13 0.52
C TYR A 102 -9.05 -10.05 1.98
N VAL A 103 -8.44 -8.95 2.38
CA VAL A 103 -7.99 -8.73 3.76
C VAL A 103 -9.17 -8.80 4.73
N TYR A 104 -10.28 -8.18 4.36
CA TYR A 104 -11.49 -8.17 5.18
C TYR A 104 -12.01 -9.58 5.41
N GLN A 105 -12.01 -10.41 4.37
CA GLN A 105 -12.44 -11.81 4.48
C GLN A 105 -11.50 -12.59 5.40
N LEU A 106 -10.19 -12.38 5.27
CA LEU A 106 -9.21 -13.05 6.13
C LEU A 106 -9.40 -12.68 7.59
N GLU A 107 -9.66 -11.43 7.89
CA GLU A 107 -9.86 -10.97 9.25
C GLU A 107 -11.11 -11.57 9.88
N ARG A 108 -12.08 -11.94 9.07
CA ARG A 108 -13.29 -12.62 9.53
C ARG A 108 -13.17 -14.13 9.61
N GLY A 109 -11.99 -14.67 9.32
CA GLY A 109 -11.77 -16.11 9.34
C GLY A 109 -12.36 -16.84 8.14
N ILE A 110 -12.69 -16.12 7.08
CA ILE A 110 -13.22 -16.72 5.85
C ILE A 110 -12.05 -17.12 4.97
N ASP A 111 -12.07 -18.37 4.51
CA ASP A 111 -11.07 -18.81 3.51
C ASP A 111 -11.30 -18.06 2.22
N ALA A 112 -10.24 -17.41 1.75
CA ALA A 112 -10.30 -16.64 0.52
C ALA A 112 -9.02 -16.85 -0.26
N THR A 113 -9.13 -16.74 -1.59
CA THR A 113 -7.99 -16.83 -2.47
C THR A 113 -7.77 -15.46 -3.08
N LEU A 114 -6.56 -14.94 -2.92
CA LEU A 114 -6.20 -13.68 -3.56
C LEU A 114 -5.91 -13.92 -5.03
N GLN A 115 -6.64 -13.21 -5.89
CA GLN A 115 -6.34 -13.18 -7.31
C GLN A 115 -5.55 -11.92 -7.58
N GLU A 116 -4.55 -12.04 -8.46
CA GLU A 116 -3.74 -10.88 -8.85
C GLU A 116 -4.67 -9.84 -9.49
N PRO A 117 -4.72 -8.61 -8.97
CA PRO A 117 -5.63 -7.61 -9.50
C PRO A 117 -5.21 -7.17 -10.90
N GLU A 118 -6.20 -6.83 -11.72
CA GLU A 118 -5.92 -6.27 -13.05
C GLU A 118 -5.50 -4.82 -12.91
N ILE A 119 -4.43 -4.47 -13.58
CA ILE A 119 -3.87 -3.12 -13.54
C ILE A 119 -3.77 -2.61 -14.97
N PRO A 120 -4.27 -1.38 -15.25
CA PRO A 120 -4.17 -0.82 -16.60
C PRO A 120 -2.72 -0.82 -17.10
N ASP A 121 -2.54 -1.08 -18.40
CA ASP A 121 -1.21 -1.21 -18.99
C ASP A 121 -0.33 0.01 -18.73
N GLU A 122 -0.88 1.19 -18.74
CA GLU A 122 -0.12 2.42 -18.50
C GLU A 122 0.35 2.56 -17.05
N PHE A 123 -0.12 1.69 -16.15
CA PHE A 123 0.29 1.68 -14.75
C PHE A 123 1.22 0.54 -14.42
N ILE A 124 1.69 -0.21 -15.40
CA ILE A 124 2.65 -1.28 -15.19
C ILE A 124 4.05 -0.73 -15.34
N PHE A 125 4.80 -0.70 -14.24
CA PHE A 125 6.13 -0.14 -14.19
C PHE A 125 7.16 -1.20 -13.83
N ASP A 126 8.42 -0.99 -14.26
CA ASP A 126 9.54 -1.79 -13.77
C ASP A 126 10.04 -1.19 -12.44
N GLU A 127 11.11 -1.75 -11.90
CA GLU A 127 11.66 -1.33 -10.62
C GLU A 127 12.22 0.10 -10.65
N ASN A 128 12.48 0.63 -11.82
CA ASN A 128 13.02 1.97 -12.01
C ASN A 128 11.96 3.01 -12.33
N GLY A 129 10.68 2.60 -12.38
CA GLY A 129 9.59 3.51 -12.66
C GLY A 129 9.33 3.73 -14.13
N ARG A 130 9.87 2.88 -14.99
CA ARG A 130 9.63 2.97 -16.44
C ARG A 130 8.45 2.10 -16.81
N ALA A 131 7.58 2.62 -17.66
CA ALA A 131 6.47 1.83 -18.19
C ALA A 131 7.03 0.66 -19.01
N ILE A 132 6.45 -0.49 -18.78
CA ILE A 132 6.87 -1.71 -19.50
C ILE A 132 6.10 -1.82 -20.81
#